data_8d18ecc845d8b74e2c7b371572d65b26
#
_entry.id   8d18ecc845d8b74e2c7b371572d65b26
#
_cell.length_a   1.000
_cell.length_b   1.000
_cell.length_c   1.000
_cell.angle_alpha   90.00
_cell.angle_beta   90.00
_cell.angle_gamma   90.00
#
_symmetry.space_group_name_H-M   'P 1'
#
loop_
_entity.id
_entity.type
_entity.pdbx_description
1 polymer ?
#
loop_
_entity_poly.entity_id
_entity_poly.type
_entity_poly.pdbx_seq_one_letter_code
_entity_poly.pdbx_strand_id
1 'polypeptide(L)'
;MTATVRGFDDPARQALDRAARALFDVHGYAGTHISAIAREAGVSISTFYSRYGSKDQAWRDTMGTEPPNASDQVQPLSGRSRRTRDALIEAARACIERDGYHATRISDIADHAGAAVGSFYSYFPSKQAVFTTVIQEVIADIERRNPSHVVTPPRSRSSRQLRRTAIDQIGYAIERFVDRYADRGAVLMLRLDEAIGSHPELMALRLAVHEQFADAIANSIRGWQDAGIVDPNLDPQHAADALAAMVGHATRVWLVFGRPHDRQTAIDTLTQLWANGIGLGRRY
;
A
#
# COMPACT_ATOMS: atom_id res chain seq x y z
N MET A 1 -14.34 37.02 19.19
CA MET A 1 -15.03 35.90 19.87
C MET A 1 -14.19 34.64 19.64
N THR A 2 -13.37 34.32 20.59
CA THR A 2 -12.41 33.21 20.59
C THR A 2 -13.14 31.94 21.03
N ALA A 3 -13.25 30.98 20.10
CA ALA A 3 -13.79 29.66 20.41
C ALA A 3 -12.72 28.86 21.17
N THR A 4 -12.91 28.71 22.46
CA THR A 4 -12.13 27.83 23.34
C THR A 4 -12.42 26.38 22.93
N VAL A 5 -11.45 25.70 22.34
CA VAL A 5 -11.46 24.24 22.16
C VAL A 5 -11.36 23.62 23.55
N ARG A 6 -12.48 23.09 24.05
CA ARG A 6 -12.51 22.25 25.25
C ARG A 6 -11.73 20.98 24.94
N GLY A 7 -10.56 20.83 25.56
CA GLY A 7 -9.85 19.56 25.66
C GLY A 7 -10.76 18.56 26.37
N PHE A 8 -11.17 17.49 25.69
CA PHE A 8 -11.81 16.36 26.32
C PHE A 8 -10.83 15.75 27.31
N ASP A 9 -11.18 15.76 28.60
CA ASP A 9 -10.51 14.99 29.65
C ASP A 9 -10.63 13.52 29.27
N ASP A 10 -9.54 12.94 28.70
CA ASP A 10 -9.47 11.51 28.38
C ASP A 10 -8.83 10.78 29.59
N PRO A 11 -9.62 10.13 30.46
CA PRO A 11 -9.09 9.47 31.64
C PRO A 11 -8.06 8.38 31.32
N ALA A 12 -8.23 7.71 30.20
CA ALA A 12 -7.29 6.68 29.73
C ALA A 12 -5.95 7.30 29.32
N ARG A 13 -5.97 8.46 28.65
CA ARG A 13 -4.75 9.20 28.32
C ARG A 13 -4.02 9.67 29.57
N GLN A 14 -4.71 10.25 30.51
CA GLN A 14 -4.12 10.71 31.77
C GLN A 14 -3.53 9.56 32.60
N ALA A 15 -4.20 8.39 32.62
CA ALA A 15 -3.66 7.21 33.29
C ALA A 15 -2.37 6.72 32.61
N LEU A 16 -2.36 6.71 31.28
CA LEU A 16 -1.19 6.34 30.48
C LEU A 16 -0.03 7.33 30.65
N ASP A 17 -0.30 8.66 30.69
CA ASP A 17 0.72 9.68 30.89
C ASP A 17 1.43 9.49 32.26
N ARG A 18 0.66 9.23 33.34
CA ARG A 18 1.20 8.95 34.67
C ARG A 18 2.04 7.69 34.72
N ALA A 19 1.50 6.59 34.17
CA ALA A 19 2.17 5.30 34.16
C ALA A 19 3.44 5.33 33.30
N ALA A 20 3.39 5.96 32.14
CA ALA A 20 4.54 6.09 31.24
C ALA A 20 5.66 6.88 31.90
N ARG A 21 5.34 8.07 32.49
CA ARG A 21 6.32 8.89 33.17
C ARG A 21 6.98 8.13 34.32
N ALA A 22 6.19 7.51 35.20
CA ALA A 22 6.71 6.77 36.34
C ALA A 22 7.65 5.63 35.92
N LEU A 23 7.29 4.87 34.90
CA LEU A 23 8.10 3.75 34.44
C LEU A 23 9.36 4.22 33.67
N PHE A 24 9.28 5.30 32.91
CA PHE A 24 10.42 5.90 32.24
C PHE A 24 11.42 6.50 33.23
N ASP A 25 10.95 7.14 34.31
CA ASP A 25 11.81 7.68 35.36
C ASP A 25 12.60 6.58 36.11
N VAL A 26 11.96 5.42 36.33
CA VAL A 26 12.58 4.31 37.08
C VAL A 26 13.46 3.41 36.21
N HIS A 27 13.00 3.06 34.99
CA HIS A 27 13.62 2.04 34.16
C HIS A 27 14.31 2.60 32.90
N GLY A 28 14.18 3.91 32.67
CA GLY A 28 14.65 4.56 31.47
C GLY A 28 13.86 4.13 30.22
N TYR A 29 14.22 4.71 29.07
CA TYR A 29 13.58 4.36 27.80
C TYR A 29 13.73 2.88 27.45
N ALA A 30 14.98 2.34 27.47
CA ALA A 30 15.25 0.96 27.04
C ALA A 30 14.59 -0.09 27.96
N GLY A 31 14.59 0.13 29.27
CA GLY A 31 14.03 -0.79 30.26
C GLY A 31 12.51 -0.78 30.39
N THR A 32 11.83 0.18 29.80
CA THR A 32 10.36 0.30 29.88
C THR A 32 9.69 -0.42 28.70
N HIS A 33 8.76 -1.33 29.00
CA HIS A 33 7.95 -2.02 28.03
C HIS A 33 6.55 -1.40 27.94
N ILE A 34 6.00 -1.30 26.72
CA ILE A 34 4.63 -0.77 26.49
C ILE A 34 3.59 -1.58 27.26
N SER A 35 3.77 -2.91 27.35
CA SER A 35 2.90 -3.78 28.13
C SER A 35 2.90 -3.45 29.63
N ALA A 36 4.01 -2.98 30.17
CA ALA A 36 4.11 -2.53 31.55
C ALA A 36 3.36 -1.20 31.76
N ILE A 37 3.52 -0.25 30.82
CA ILE A 37 2.80 1.04 30.85
C ILE A 37 1.29 0.79 30.78
N ALA A 38 0.82 -0.02 29.85
CA ALA A 38 -0.60 -0.32 29.67
C ALA A 38 -1.20 -1.00 30.91
N ARG A 39 -0.48 -1.98 31.49
CA ARG A 39 -0.89 -2.65 32.74
C ARG A 39 -0.96 -1.71 33.92
N GLU A 40 0.05 -0.84 34.11
CA GLU A 40 0.08 0.13 35.19
C GLU A 40 -1.03 1.18 35.07
N ALA A 41 -1.35 1.55 33.83
CA ALA A 41 -2.46 2.46 33.53
C ALA A 41 -3.86 1.79 33.60
N GLY A 42 -3.95 0.47 33.81
CA GLY A 42 -5.21 -0.27 33.80
C GLY A 42 -5.92 -0.31 32.45
N VAL A 43 -5.19 -0.21 31.35
CA VAL A 43 -5.75 -0.20 29.98
C VAL A 43 -5.13 -1.30 29.12
N SER A 44 -5.74 -1.54 27.96
CA SER A 44 -5.19 -2.48 26.99
C SER A 44 -3.97 -1.90 26.24
N ILE A 45 -3.10 -2.76 25.71
CA ILE A 45 -1.98 -2.35 24.85
C ILE A 45 -2.51 -1.62 23.61
N SER A 46 -3.67 -2.03 23.06
CA SER A 46 -4.31 -1.33 21.94
C SER A 46 -4.72 0.10 22.29
N THR A 47 -5.17 0.33 23.52
CA THR A 47 -5.47 1.67 24.02
C THR A 47 -4.21 2.52 24.08
N PHE A 48 -3.08 1.98 24.53
CA PHE A 48 -1.80 2.70 24.49
C PHE A 48 -1.47 3.16 23.07
N TYR A 49 -1.51 2.25 22.10
CA TYR A 49 -1.16 2.60 20.72
C TYR A 49 -2.15 3.57 20.07
N SER A 50 -3.44 3.48 20.38
CA SER A 50 -4.44 4.44 19.88
C SER A 50 -4.23 5.86 20.43
N ARG A 51 -3.54 6.02 21.56
CA ARG A 51 -3.29 7.31 22.22
C ARG A 51 -1.92 7.91 21.89
N TYR A 52 -0.92 7.07 21.74
CA TYR A 52 0.46 7.51 21.48
C TYR A 52 0.99 7.14 20.11
N GLY A 53 0.48 6.08 19.48
CA GLY A 53 1.01 5.56 18.23
C GLY A 53 2.34 4.78 18.39
N SER A 54 3.23 5.21 19.29
CA SER A 54 4.52 4.56 19.53
C SER A 54 5.04 4.83 20.94
N LYS A 55 6.06 4.05 21.36
CA LYS A 55 6.79 4.29 22.62
C LYS A 55 7.58 5.60 22.56
N ASP A 56 8.11 5.96 21.41
CA ASP A 56 8.85 7.20 21.18
C ASP A 56 7.95 8.41 21.37
N GLN A 57 6.72 8.34 20.87
CA GLN A 57 5.75 9.42 21.06
C GLN A 57 5.32 9.52 22.54
N ALA A 58 5.13 8.38 23.20
CA ALA A 58 4.86 8.37 24.64
C ALA A 58 5.99 9.01 25.44
N TRP A 59 7.24 8.73 25.07
CA TRP A 59 8.41 9.37 25.69
C TRP A 59 8.41 10.88 25.46
N ARG A 60 8.27 11.34 24.20
CA ARG A 60 8.24 12.78 23.89
C ARG A 60 7.15 13.50 24.67
N ASP A 61 5.96 12.94 24.68
CA ASP A 61 4.78 13.57 25.32
C ASP A 61 4.90 13.61 26.84
N THR A 62 5.55 12.61 27.47
CA THR A 62 5.65 12.52 28.92
C THR A 62 6.94 13.09 29.49
N MET A 63 8.06 12.92 28.79
CA MET A 63 9.38 13.35 29.26
C MET A 63 9.81 14.70 28.67
N GLY A 64 9.18 15.15 27.58
CA GLY A 64 9.49 16.44 26.94
C GLY A 64 10.82 16.48 26.20
N THR A 65 11.45 15.34 25.97
CA THR A 65 12.76 15.20 25.31
C THR A 65 12.70 14.15 24.21
N GLU A 66 13.64 14.17 23.29
CA GLU A 66 13.79 13.07 22.33
C GLU A 66 14.18 11.77 23.06
N PRO A 67 13.63 10.62 22.65
CA PRO A 67 14.00 9.35 23.26
C PRO A 67 15.50 9.07 23.06
N PRO A 68 16.20 8.57 24.11
CA PRO A 68 17.59 8.16 23.97
C PRO A 68 17.68 7.11 22.84
N ASN A 69 18.56 7.32 21.88
CA ASN A 69 18.78 6.46 20.71
C ASN A 69 17.67 6.48 19.61
N ALA A 70 16.94 7.58 19.45
CA ALA A 70 16.03 7.74 18.31
C ALA A 70 16.74 7.66 16.93
N SER A 71 18.06 7.84 16.90
CA SER A 71 18.88 7.83 15.68
C SER A 71 19.59 6.51 15.39
N ASP A 72 19.58 5.51 16.28
CA ASP A 72 20.47 4.34 16.16
C ASP A 72 19.81 2.96 16.04
N GLN A 73 18.48 2.86 15.93
CA GLN A 73 17.82 1.56 15.85
C GLN A 73 17.08 1.30 14.52
N VAL A 74 17.76 1.47 13.41
CA VAL A 74 17.56 0.56 12.28
C VAL A 74 18.60 -0.57 12.40
N GLN A 75 18.57 -1.30 13.51
CA GLN A 75 19.27 -2.59 13.55
C GLN A 75 18.56 -3.51 12.54
N PRO A 76 19.31 -4.17 11.64
CA PRO A 76 18.72 -5.17 10.76
C PRO A 76 18.05 -6.23 11.64
N LEU A 77 16.76 -6.43 11.47
CA LEU A 77 15.97 -7.41 12.20
C LEU A 77 16.74 -8.74 12.20
N SER A 78 16.89 -9.38 13.38
CA SER A 78 17.46 -10.72 13.45
C SER A 78 16.66 -11.67 12.54
N GLY A 79 17.25 -12.77 12.11
CA GLY A 79 16.55 -13.73 11.26
C GLY A 79 15.23 -14.22 11.86
N ARG A 80 15.16 -14.34 13.20
CA ARG A 80 13.93 -14.69 13.92
C ARG A 80 12.91 -13.54 13.87
N SER A 81 13.34 -12.32 14.09
CA SER A 81 12.47 -11.14 14.02
C SER A 81 11.89 -10.93 12.61
N ARG A 82 12.66 -11.16 11.56
CA ARG A 82 12.15 -11.10 10.18
C ARG A 82 11.07 -12.15 9.95
N ARG A 83 11.32 -13.41 10.32
CA ARG A 83 10.32 -14.50 10.17
C ARG A 83 9.02 -14.18 10.89
N THR A 84 9.07 -13.63 12.10
CA THR A 84 7.86 -13.24 12.84
C THR A 84 7.14 -12.09 12.15
N ARG A 85 7.86 -11.07 11.65
CA ARG A 85 7.27 -9.97 10.90
C ARG A 85 6.61 -10.44 9.62
N ASP A 86 7.27 -11.31 8.86
CA ASP A 86 6.75 -11.85 7.60
C ASP A 86 5.52 -12.75 7.86
N ALA A 87 5.54 -13.56 8.93
CA ALA A 87 4.38 -14.35 9.35
C ALA A 87 3.18 -13.48 9.73
N LEU A 88 3.40 -12.34 10.40
CA LEU A 88 2.34 -11.38 10.73
C LEU A 88 1.76 -10.70 9.47
N ILE A 89 2.57 -10.40 8.47
CA ILE A 89 2.10 -9.83 7.19
C ILE A 89 1.23 -10.85 6.44
N GLU A 90 1.70 -12.09 6.30
CA GLU A 90 0.94 -13.15 5.64
C GLU A 90 -0.36 -13.48 6.40
N ALA A 91 -0.33 -13.51 7.73
CA ALA A 91 -1.51 -13.67 8.57
C ALA A 91 -2.52 -12.53 8.38
N ALA A 92 -2.02 -11.27 8.35
CA ALA A 92 -2.87 -10.10 8.11
C ALA A 92 -3.52 -10.16 6.73
N ARG A 93 -2.75 -10.54 5.70
CA ARG A 93 -3.26 -10.77 4.35
C ARG A 93 -4.40 -11.78 4.37
N ALA A 94 -4.16 -12.99 4.89
CA ALA A 94 -5.13 -14.06 4.91
C ALA A 94 -6.43 -13.69 5.67
N CYS A 95 -6.29 -13.07 6.84
CA CYS A 95 -7.45 -12.62 7.62
C CYS A 95 -8.25 -11.53 6.89
N ILE A 96 -7.59 -10.53 6.30
CA ILE A 96 -8.26 -9.44 5.60
C ILE A 96 -8.91 -9.91 4.30
N GLU A 97 -8.28 -10.82 3.56
CA GLU A 97 -8.88 -11.43 2.37
C GLU A 97 -10.16 -12.19 2.72
N ARG A 98 -10.12 -12.99 3.79
CA ARG A 98 -11.25 -13.80 4.23
C ARG A 98 -12.39 -12.98 4.82
N ASP A 99 -12.09 -12.12 5.79
CA ASP A 99 -13.09 -11.48 6.65
C ASP A 99 -13.33 -10.01 6.29
N GLY A 100 -12.47 -9.42 5.50
CA GLY A 100 -12.44 -7.98 5.22
C GLY A 100 -11.69 -7.17 6.28
N TYR A 101 -11.31 -5.94 5.92
CA TYR A 101 -10.53 -5.07 6.80
C TYR A 101 -11.23 -4.78 8.14
N HIS A 102 -12.54 -4.50 8.11
CA HIS A 102 -13.29 -4.08 9.31
C HIS A 102 -13.43 -5.22 10.32
N ALA A 103 -13.80 -6.41 9.88
CA ALA A 103 -14.03 -7.57 10.75
C ALA A 103 -12.74 -8.15 11.32
N THR A 104 -11.61 -8.02 10.62
CA THR A 104 -10.31 -8.53 11.08
C THR A 104 -9.84 -7.83 12.34
N ARG A 105 -9.47 -8.58 13.37
CA ARG A 105 -8.90 -8.10 14.63
C ARG A 105 -7.41 -8.40 14.69
N ILE A 106 -6.67 -7.60 15.46
CA ILE A 106 -5.23 -7.83 15.69
C ILE A 106 -4.99 -9.16 16.40
N SER A 107 -5.90 -9.59 17.28
CA SER A 107 -5.85 -10.92 17.89
C SER A 107 -5.87 -12.04 16.85
N ASP A 108 -6.75 -11.93 15.85
CA ASP A 108 -6.93 -12.96 14.82
C ASP A 108 -5.67 -13.06 13.95
N ILE A 109 -5.04 -11.92 13.65
CA ILE A 109 -3.76 -11.84 12.93
C ILE A 109 -2.64 -12.48 13.75
N ALA A 110 -2.54 -12.15 15.04
CA ALA A 110 -1.51 -12.69 15.92
C ALA A 110 -1.67 -14.21 16.10
N ASP A 111 -2.89 -14.70 16.34
CA ASP A 111 -3.21 -16.12 16.48
C ASP A 111 -2.88 -16.88 15.19
N HIS A 112 -3.25 -16.35 14.03
CA HIS A 112 -2.95 -16.96 12.74
C HIS A 112 -1.44 -17.01 12.44
N ALA A 113 -0.68 -16.01 12.90
CA ALA A 113 0.79 -15.96 12.80
C ALA A 113 1.51 -16.84 13.85
N GLY A 114 0.80 -17.46 14.79
CA GLY A 114 1.41 -18.16 15.93
C GLY A 114 2.20 -17.22 16.86
N ALA A 115 1.78 -15.96 16.98
CA ALA A 115 2.44 -14.93 17.76
C ALA A 115 1.54 -14.38 18.87
N ALA A 116 2.13 -13.88 19.96
CA ALA A 116 1.38 -13.15 20.96
C ALA A 116 0.94 -11.77 20.42
N VAL A 117 -0.21 -11.26 20.86
CA VAL A 117 -0.69 -9.89 20.49
C VAL A 117 0.35 -8.82 20.83
N GLY A 118 1.08 -8.96 21.93
CA GLY A 118 2.18 -8.06 22.28
C GLY A 118 3.32 -8.06 21.25
N SER A 119 3.60 -9.22 20.64
CA SER A 119 4.59 -9.33 19.56
C SER A 119 4.13 -8.61 18.30
N PHE A 120 2.83 -8.64 17.95
CA PHE A 120 2.30 -7.86 16.83
C PHE A 120 2.66 -6.38 16.96
N TYR A 121 2.40 -5.80 18.13
CA TYR A 121 2.67 -4.38 18.38
C TYR A 121 4.16 -4.01 18.40
N SER A 122 5.05 -4.98 18.51
CA SER A 122 6.50 -4.75 18.36
C SER A 122 6.92 -4.51 16.90
N TYR A 123 6.09 -4.91 15.93
CA TYR A 123 6.35 -4.76 14.49
C TYR A 123 5.42 -3.75 13.82
N PHE A 124 4.17 -3.68 14.25
CA PHE A 124 3.15 -2.85 13.62
C PHE A 124 2.36 -2.08 14.69
N PRO A 125 2.35 -0.73 14.65
CA PRO A 125 1.65 0.08 15.65
C PRO A 125 0.11 -0.07 15.57
N SER A 126 -0.42 -0.54 14.44
CA SER A 126 -1.86 -0.66 14.22
C SER A 126 -2.19 -1.70 13.14
N LYS A 127 -3.48 -2.08 13.08
CA LYS A 127 -4.02 -2.90 11.97
C LYS A 127 -3.83 -2.20 10.62
N GLN A 128 -3.98 -0.89 10.58
CA GLN A 128 -3.74 -0.09 9.38
C GLN A 128 -2.29 -0.21 8.91
N ALA A 129 -1.31 -0.14 9.81
CA ALA A 129 0.10 -0.21 9.46
C ALA A 129 0.47 -1.54 8.80
N VAL A 130 0.00 -2.68 9.33
CA VAL A 130 0.22 -3.98 8.70
C VAL A 130 -0.53 -4.10 7.38
N PHE A 131 -1.76 -3.58 7.27
CA PHE A 131 -2.52 -3.57 6.03
C PHE A 131 -1.83 -2.74 4.93
N THR A 132 -1.33 -1.56 5.28
CA THR A 132 -0.51 -0.74 4.37
C THR A 132 0.70 -1.53 3.86
N THR A 133 1.39 -2.26 4.75
CA THR A 133 2.52 -3.11 4.36
C THR A 133 2.08 -4.23 3.41
N VAL A 134 0.96 -4.90 3.68
CA VAL A 134 0.39 -5.94 2.79
C VAL A 134 0.13 -5.38 1.39
N ILE A 135 -0.51 -4.22 1.29
CA ILE A 135 -0.77 -3.56 0.01
C ILE A 135 0.53 -3.18 -0.71
N GLN A 136 1.49 -2.61 0.00
CA GLN A 136 2.80 -2.24 -0.57
C GLN A 136 3.57 -3.45 -1.09
N GLU A 137 3.50 -4.60 -0.42
CA GLU A 137 4.12 -5.83 -0.89
C GLU A 137 3.47 -6.38 -2.17
N VAL A 138 2.14 -6.30 -2.28
CA VAL A 138 1.42 -6.66 -3.51
C VAL A 138 1.86 -5.78 -4.67
N ILE A 139 1.93 -4.46 -4.45
CA ILE A 139 2.38 -3.51 -5.47
C ILE A 139 3.82 -3.80 -5.88
N ALA A 140 4.72 -3.97 -4.91
CA ALA A 140 6.12 -4.27 -5.17
C ALA A 140 6.31 -5.61 -5.90
N ASP A 141 5.45 -6.62 -5.67
CA ASP A 141 5.47 -7.86 -6.42
C ASP A 141 5.03 -7.66 -7.88
N ILE A 142 3.98 -6.87 -8.09
CA ILE A 142 3.52 -6.49 -9.43
C ILE A 142 4.65 -5.80 -10.19
N GLU A 143 5.36 -4.86 -9.56
CA GLU A 143 6.45 -4.11 -10.19
C GLU A 143 7.69 -4.93 -10.48
N ARG A 144 8.19 -5.68 -9.49
CA ARG A 144 9.40 -6.51 -9.68
C ARG A 144 9.29 -7.45 -10.86
N ARG A 145 8.08 -7.88 -11.16
CA ARG A 145 7.80 -8.81 -12.25
C ARG A 145 7.27 -8.13 -13.50
N ASN A 146 7.05 -6.84 -13.44
CA ASN A 146 6.71 -5.99 -14.58
C ASN A 146 7.67 -4.79 -14.58
N PRO A 147 8.98 -4.99 -14.84
CA PRO A 147 9.86 -3.86 -15.00
C PRO A 147 9.28 -3.03 -16.13
N SER A 148 8.91 -1.79 -15.78
CA SER A 148 8.50 -0.75 -16.73
C SER A 148 9.73 -0.39 -17.60
N HIS A 149 10.21 -1.36 -18.35
CA HIS A 149 11.21 -1.10 -19.36
C HIS A 149 10.49 -0.44 -20.52
N VAL A 150 10.42 0.88 -20.45
CA VAL A 150 10.47 1.66 -21.69
C VAL A 150 11.75 1.20 -22.37
N VAL A 151 11.64 0.19 -23.22
CA VAL A 151 12.71 -0.13 -24.17
C VAL A 151 12.72 1.07 -25.08
N THR A 152 13.62 2.01 -24.82
CA THR A 152 13.91 3.09 -25.77
C THR A 152 14.30 2.37 -27.07
N PRO A 153 13.47 2.46 -28.10
CA PRO A 153 13.71 1.69 -29.30
C PRO A 153 15.03 2.17 -29.92
N PRO A 154 15.88 1.26 -30.41
CA PRO A 154 17.10 1.66 -31.11
C PRO A 154 16.73 2.56 -32.28
N ARG A 155 17.44 3.68 -32.42
CA ARG A 155 17.22 4.76 -33.43
C ARG A 155 17.23 4.28 -34.90
N SER A 156 17.46 3.01 -35.18
CA SER A 156 17.59 2.42 -36.50
C SER A 156 16.36 1.69 -37.04
N ARG A 157 15.22 1.64 -36.30
CA ARG A 157 14.01 0.92 -36.73
C ARG A 157 13.05 1.84 -37.46
N SER A 158 12.32 1.29 -38.48
CA SER A 158 11.25 2.04 -39.13
C SER A 158 10.10 2.37 -38.16
N SER A 159 9.41 3.49 -38.39
CA SER A 159 8.25 3.89 -37.56
C SER A 159 7.18 2.79 -37.46
N ARG A 160 6.99 2.01 -38.52
CA ARG A 160 6.07 0.84 -38.54
C ARG A 160 6.50 -0.23 -37.53
N GLN A 161 7.79 -0.52 -37.49
CA GLN A 161 8.34 -1.54 -36.59
C GLN A 161 8.32 -1.07 -35.14
N LEU A 162 8.56 0.25 -34.88
CA LEU A 162 8.45 0.86 -33.58
C LEU A 162 7.01 0.81 -33.05
N ARG A 163 6.01 1.15 -33.87
CA ARG A 163 4.58 1.07 -33.51
C ARG A 163 4.18 -0.37 -33.16
N ARG A 164 4.59 -1.35 -33.96
CA ARG A 164 4.31 -2.76 -33.67
C ARG A 164 4.90 -3.19 -32.33
N THR A 165 6.17 -2.85 -32.07
CA THR A 165 6.83 -3.14 -30.79
C THR A 165 6.11 -2.47 -29.61
N ALA A 166 5.65 -1.22 -29.75
CA ALA A 166 4.90 -0.53 -28.72
C ALA A 166 3.54 -1.23 -28.42
N ILE A 167 2.83 -1.68 -29.46
CA ILE A 167 1.58 -2.43 -29.31
C ILE A 167 1.82 -3.77 -28.57
N ASP A 168 2.87 -4.50 -28.97
CA ASP A 168 3.25 -5.77 -28.32
C ASP A 168 3.60 -5.54 -26.84
N GLN A 169 4.29 -4.44 -26.50
CA GLN A 169 4.59 -4.04 -25.12
C GLN A 169 3.34 -3.71 -24.31
N ILE A 170 2.38 -2.99 -24.91
CA ILE A 170 1.09 -2.69 -24.28
C ILE A 170 0.35 -4.00 -23.98
N GLY A 171 0.23 -4.89 -24.95
CA GLY A 171 -0.44 -6.18 -24.78
C GLY A 171 0.19 -7.00 -23.65
N TYR A 172 1.50 -7.10 -23.63
CA TYR A 172 2.24 -7.79 -22.58
C TYR A 172 2.01 -7.16 -21.19
N ALA A 173 2.02 -5.82 -21.10
CA ALA A 173 1.77 -5.14 -19.83
C ALA A 173 0.34 -5.38 -19.31
N ILE A 174 -0.66 -5.31 -20.20
CA ILE A 174 -2.06 -5.60 -19.87
C ILE A 174 -2.23 -7.06 -19.42
N GLU A 175 -1.69 -8.00 -20.18
CA GLU A 175 -1.73 -9.43 -19.84
C GLU A 175 -1.17 -9.68 -18.44
N ARG A 176 0.01 -9.15 -18.16
CA ARG A 176 0.66 -9.27 -16.87
C ARG A 176 -0.17 -8.64 -15.74
N PHE A 177 -0.77 -7.47 -15.98
CA PHE A 177 -1.62 -6.82 -14.99
C PHE A 177 -2.86 -7.68 -14.69
N VAL A 178 -3.57 -8.15 -15.71
CA VAL A 178 -4.77 -8.99 -15.55
C VAL A 178 -4.45 -10.26 -14.77
N ASP A 179 -3.36 -10.98 -15.12
CA ASP A 179 -2.97 -12.20 -14.43
C ASP A 179 -2.61 -11.96 -12.97
N ARG A 180 -1.87 -10.89 -12.70
CA ARG A 180 -1.48 -10.56 -11.33
C ARG A 180 -2.65 -10.10 -10.49
N TYR A 181 -3.54 -9.32 -11.09
CA TYR A 181 -4.76 -8.92 -10.41
C TYR A 181 -5.62 -10.14 -10.08
N ALA A 182 -5.72 -11.11 -10.99
CA ALA A 182 -6.44 -12.36 -10.75
C ALA A 182 -5.82 -13.18 -9.63
N ASP A 183 -4.48 -13.30 -9.59
CA ASP A 183 -3.79 -14.16 -8.62
C ASP A 183 -3.86 -13.65 -7.17
N ARG A 184 -3.65 -12.36 -6.95
CA ARG A 184 -3.45 -11.82 -5.59
C ARG A 184 -4.00 -10.40 -5.37
N GLY A 185 -4.30 -9.66 -6.41
CA GLY A 185 -4.61 -8.23 -6.30
C GLY A 185 -6.08 -7.94 -6.11
N ALA A 186 -6.96 -8.69 -6.73
CA ALA A 186 -8.38 -8.38 -6.84
C ALA A 186 -9.07 -8.22 -5.49
N VAL A 187 -8.92 -9.21 -4.61
CA VAL A 187 -9.57 -9.22 -3.30
C VAL A 187 -9.00 -8.14 -2.39
N LEU A 188 -7.68 -7.98 -2.34
CA LEU A 188 -7.04 -6.95 -1.50
C LEU A 188 -7.37 -5.53 -1.96
N MET A 189 -7.43 -5.28 -3.27
CA MET A 189 -7.84 -3.97 -3.79
C MET A 189 -9.32 -3.68 -3.46
N LEU A 190 -10.20 -4.69 -3.55
CA LEU A 190 -11.58 -4.56 -3.10
C LEU A 190 -11.64 -4.22 -1.60
N ARG A 191 -10.88 -4.92 -0.77
CA ARG A 191 -10.83 -4.68 0.68
C ARG A 191 -10.27 -3.29 1.02
N LEU A 192 -9.33 -2.79 0.23
CA LEU A 192 -8.84 -1.41 0.36
C LEU A 192 -9.95 -0.41 0.02
N ASP A 193 -10.65 -0.59 -1.10
CA ASP A 193 -11.74 0.28 -1.51
C ASP A 193 -12.89 0.29 -0.48
N GLU A 194 -13.23 -0.87 0.12
CA GLU A 194 -14.21 -0.98 1.20
C GLU A 194 -13.76 -0.24 2.48
N ALA A 195 -12.48 -0.32 2.82
CA ALA A 195 -11.92 0.28 4.03
C ALA A 195 -11.85 1.81 3.96
N ILE A 196 -11.65 2.40 2.78
CA ILE A 196 -11.53 3.86 2.58
C ILE A 196 -12.76 4.61 3.11
N GLY A 197 -13.96 4.06 2.96
CA GLY A 197 -15.19 4.68 3.43
C GLY A 197 -15.20 5.01 4.94
N SER A 198 -14.41 4.28 5.74
CA SER A 198 -14.33 4.47 7.20
C SER A 198 -12.94 4.92 7.66
N HIS A 199 -11.96 4.86 6.77
CA HIS A 199 -10.55 5.17 7.05
C HIS A 199 -9.98 6.05 5.94
N PRO A 200 -10.30 7.36 5.96
CA PRO A 200 -9.88 8.30 4.91
C PRO A 200 -8.37 8.33 4.66
N GLU A 201 -7.57 7.97 5.68
CA GLU A 201 -6.11 7.86 5.59
C GLU A 201 -5.65 6.78 4.60
N LEU A 202 -6.48 5.78 4.31
CA LEU A 202 -6.21 4.77 3.28
C LEU A 202 -6.40 5.31 1.85
N MET A 203 -7.05 6.47 1.70
CA MET A 203 -7.18 7.13 0.40
C MET A 203 -5.81 7.52 -0.17
N ALA A 204 -4.90 8.01 0.68
CA ALA A 204 -3.55 8.35 0.25
C ALA A 204 -2.81 7.12 -0.29
N LEU A 205 -2.97 5.96 0.37
CA LEU A 205 -2.41 4.70 -0.11
C LEU A 205 -3.03 4.30 -1.46
N ARG A 206 -4.34 4.41 -1.61
CA ARG A 206 -5.04 4.07 -2.86
C ARG A 206 -4.61 4.97 -4.02
N LEU A 207 -4.41 6.27 -3.73
CA LEU A 207 -3.91 7.23 -4.71
C LEU A 207 -2.47 6.91 -5.11
N ALA A 208 -1.58 6.65 -4.13
CA ALA A 208 -0.19 6.28 -4.41
C ALA A 208 -0.06 5.03 -5.29
N VAL A 209 -0.94 4.02 -5.09
CA VAL A 209 -1.02 2.85 -5.98
C VAL A 209 -1.35 3.25 -7.41
N HIS A 210 -2.35 4.14 -7.57
CA HIS A 210 -2.76 4.61 -8.90
C HIS A 210 -1.65 5.41 -9.58
N GLU A 211 -1.06 6.38 -8.86
CA GLU A 211 0.02 7.24 -9.37
C GLU A 211 1.20 6.43 -9.87
N GLN A 212 1.61 5.41 -9.12
CA GLN A 212 2.74 4.56 -9.48
C GLN A 212 2.53 3.85 -10.84
N PHE A 213 1.31 3.31 -11.08
CA PHE A 213 0.99 2.71 -12.38
C PHE A 213 0.86 3.75 -13.49
N ALA A 214 0.21 4.88 -13.20
CA ALA A 214 0.01 5.95 -14.17
C ALA A 214 1.35 6.56 -14.61
N ASP A 215 2.29 6.78 -13.70
CA ASP A 215 3.62 7.31 -14.00
C ASP A 215 4.42 6.40 -14.95
N ALA A 216 4.36 5.09 -14.74
CA ALA A 216 5.01 4.14 -15.63
C ALA A 216 4.45 4.18 -17.06
N ILE A 217 3.12 4.32 -17.18
CA ILE A 217 2.43 4.47 -18.47
C ILE A 217 2.78 5.81 -19.11
N ALA A 218 2.73 6.91 -18.35
CA ALA A 218 3.05 8.24 -18.83
C ALA A 218 4.50 8.32 -19.37
N ASN A 219 5.46 7.70 -18.68
CA ASN A 219 6.84 7.61 -19.14
C ASN A 219 6.96 6.83 -20.46
N SER A 220 6.17 5.77 -20.64
CA SER A 220 6.14 5.03 -21.90
C SER A 220 5.59 5.89 -23.05
N ILE A 221 4.50 6.64 -22.79
CA ILE A 221 3.88 7.55 -23.76
C ILE A 221 4.89 8.64 -24.17
N ARG A 222 5.59 9.27 -23.21
CA ARG A 222 6.65 10.26 -23.49
C ARG A 222 7.74 9.70 -24.41
N GLY A 223 8.24 8.50 -24.10
CA GLY A 223 9.24 7.84 -24.95
C GLY A 223 8.75 7.55 -26.36
N TRP A 224 7.47 7.24 -26.56
CA TRP A 224 6.87 7.06 -27.88
C TRP A 224 6.58 8.37 -28.60
N GLN A 225 6.30 9.46 -27.88
CA GLN A 225 6.23 10.81 -28.43
C GLN A 225 7.61 11.26 -28.94
N ASP A 226 8.67 11.06 -28.15
CA ASP A 226 10.05 11.36 -28.54
C ASP A 226 10.49 10.55 -29.76
N ALA A 227 9.97 9.32 -29.93
CA ALA A 227 10.18 8.50 -31.10
C ALA A 227 9.29 8.87 -32.31
N GLY A 228 8.40 9.85 -32.18
CA GLY A 228 7.49 10.32 -33.23
C GLY A 228 6.41 9.31 -33.64
N ILE A 229 6.04 8.40 -32.77
CA ILE A 229 5.02 7.36 -33.06
C ILE A 229 3.70 7.56 -32.32
N VAL A 230 3.63 8.49 -31.37
CA VAL A 230 2.43 8.91 -30.64
C VAL A 230 2.22 10.41 -30.84
N ASP A 231 0.98 10.89 -30.79
CA ASP A 231 0.62 12.29 -30.95
C ASP A 231 1.32 13.17 -29.89
N PRO A 232 2.16 14.13 -30.28
CA PRO A 232 2.88 14.99 -29.33
C PRO A 232 1.96 15.95 -28.56
N ASN A 233 0.72 16.16 -29.02
CA ASN A 233 -0.26 17.02 -28.33
C ASN A 233 -1.06 16.27 -27.25
N LEU A 234 -0.95 14.94 -27.18
CA LEU A 234 -1.57 14.15 -26.12
C LEU A 234 -0.84 14.38 -24.80
N ASP A 235 -1.54 14.82 -23.76
CA ASP A 235 -0.94 14.90 -22.43
C ASP A 235 -0.67 13.50 -21.89
N PRO A 236 0.59 13.13 -21.59
CA PRO A 236 0.94 11.78 -21.18
C PRO A 236 0.35 11.36 -19.84
N GLN A 237 0.20 12.31 -18.90
CA GLN A 237 -0.31 11.96 -17.56
C GLN A 237 -1.81 11.70 -17.60
N HIS A 238 -2.59 12.60 -18.19
CA HIS A 238 -4.04 12.39 -18.32
C HIS A 238 -4.38 11.16 -19.16
N ALA A 239 -3.60 10.89 -20.21
CA ALA A 239 -3.76 9.66 -20.99
C ALA A 239 -3.46 8.42 -20.15
N ALA A 240 -2.40 8.46 -19.35
CA ALA A 240 -2.03 7.35 -18.46
C ALA A 240 -3.10 7.09 -17.40
N ASP A 241 -3.64 8.15 -16.76
CA ASP A 241 -4.71 8.04 -15.79
C ASP A 241 -5.96 7.37 -16.39
N ALA A 242 -6.38 7.81 -17.57
CA ALA A 242 -7.54 7.24 -18.27
C ALA A 242 -7.32 5.77 -18.64
N LEU A 243 -6.14 5.44 -19.16
CA LEU A 243 -5.80 4.09 -19.58
C LEU A 243 -5.67 3.13 -18.38
N ALA A 244 -5.03 3.58 -17.29
CA ALA A 244 -4.92 2.81 -16.05
C ALA A 244 -6.33 2.54 -15.46
N ALA A 245 -7.20 3.57 -15.42
CA ALA A 245 -8.58 3.44 -14.96
C ALA A 245 -9.37 2.44 -15.82
N MET A 246 -9.23 2.49 -17.16
CA MET A 246 -9.91 1.58 -18.07
C MET A 246 -9.54 0.11 -17.79
N VAL A 247 -8.25 -0.21 -17.72
CA VAL A 247 -7.78 -1.58 -17.47
C VAL A 247 -8.16 -2.03 -16.07
N GLY A 248 -7.92 -1.20 -15.05
CA GLY A 248 -8.21 -1.52 -13.66
C GLY A 248 -9.70 -1.78 -13.44
N HIS A 249 -10.57 -0.93 -13.98
CA HIS A 249 -12.01 -1.11 -13.83
C HIS A 249 -12.55 -2.31 -14.61
N ALA A 250 -12.12 -2.50 -15.85
CA ALA A 250 -12.50 -3.66 -16.66
C ALA A 250 -12.13 -4.98 -15.96
N THR A 251 -10.90 -5.07 -15.48
CA THR A 251 -10.40 -6.24 -14.74
C THR A 251 -11.22 -6.49 -13.46
N ARG A 252 -11.58 -5.43 -12.74
CA ARG A 252 -12.45 -5.52 -11.56
C ARG A 252 -13.84 -6.06 -11.91
N VAL A 253 -14.45 -5.59 -13.00
CA VAL A 253 -15.76 -6.06 -13.46
C VAL A 253 -15.73 -7.54 -13.78
N TRP A 254 -14.66 -8.03 -14.37
CA TRP A 254 -14.54 -9.43 -14.74
C TRP A 254 -14.21 -10.33 -13.55
N LEU A 255 -13.20 -9.96 -12.76
CA LEU A 255 -12.63 -10.85 -11.75
C LEU A 255 -13.29 -10.70 -10.37
N VAL A 256 -13.80 -9.52 -10.03
CA VAL A 256 -14.42 -9.26 -8.72
C VAL A 256 -15.94 -9.34 -8.82
N PHE A 257 -16.56 -8.69 -9.84
CA PHE A 257 -18.00 -8.73 -10.01
C PHE A 257 -18.50 -9.97 -10.76
N GLY A 258 -17.56 -10.83 -11.21
CA GLY A 258 -17.86 -12.13 -11.80
C GLY A 258 -18.49 -12.05 -13.19
N ARG A 259 -18.38 -10.93 -13.93
CA ARG A 259 -18.87 -10.87 -15.30
C ARG A 259 -18.10 -11.85 -16.20
N PRO A 260 -18.80 -12.79 -16.87
CA PRO A 260 -18.14 -13.72 -17.77
C PRO A 260 -17.33 -12.99 -18.86
N HIS A 261 -16.10 -13.45 -19.10
CA HIS A 261 -15.23 -12.92 -20.15
C HIS A 261 -14.31 -14.01 -20.67
N ASP A 262 -13.91 -13.90 -21.92
CA ASP A 262 -12.79 -14.64 -22.44
C ASP A 262 -11.51 -13.84 -22.22
N ARG A 263 -10.53 -14.47 -21.54
CA ARG A 263 -9.30 -13.78 -21.10
C ARG A 263 -8.53 -13.20 -22.30
N GLN A 264 -8.36 -13.97 -23.37
CA GLN A 264 -7.56 -13.52 -24.51
C GLN A 264 -8.26 -12.39 -25.25
N THR A 265 -9.55 -12.55 -25.52
CA THR A 265 -10.37 -11.50 -26.14
C THR A 265 -10.35 -10.20 -25.33
N ALA A 266 -10.38 -10.30 -24.00
CA ALA A 266 -10.30 -9.15 -23.11
C ALA A 266 -8.96 -8.40 -23.23
N ILE A 267 -7.84 -9.13 -23.20
CA ILE A 267 -6.49 -8.58 -23.36
C ILE A 267 -6.32 -7.94 -24.74
N ASP A 268 -6.72 -8.62 -25.80
CA ASP A 268 -6.60 -8.13 -27.17
C ASP A 268 -7.44 -6.86 -27.37
N THR A 269 -8.66 -6.83 -26.83
CA THR A 269 -9.55 -5.67 -26.92
C THR A 269 -8.96 -4.47 -26.17
N LEU A 270 -8.48 -4.66 -24.95
CA LEU A 270 -7.86 -3.59 -24.18
C LEU A 270 -6.60 -3.07 -24.87
N THR A 271 -5.77 -3.96 -25.41
CA THR A 271 -4.57 -3.61 -26.17
C THR A 271 -4.91 -2.75 -27.38
N GLN A 272 -5.94 -3.14 -28.13
CA GLN A 272 -6.39 -2.39 -29.30
C GLN A 272 -6.96 -1.02 -28.92
N LEU A 273 -7.76 -0.95 -27.86
CA LEU A 273 -8.32 0.32 -27.37
C LEU A 273 -7.21 1.28 -26.92
N TRP A 274 -6.19 0.77 -26.22
CA TRP A 274 -5.04 1.58 -25.83
C TRP A 274 -4.26 2.09 -27.04
N ALA A 275 -3.88 1.19 -27.93
CA ALA A 275 -3.11 1.53 -29.13
C ALA A 275 -3.83 2.59 -29.98
N ASN A 276 -5.14 2.46 -30.14
CA ASN A 276 -5.95 3.42 -30.88
C ASN A 276 -6.11 4.75 -30.14
N GLY A 277 -6.29 4.71 -28.81
CA GLY A 277 -6.47 5.90 -27.95
C GLY A 277 -5.26 6.83 -28.00
N ILE A 278 -4.04 6.28 -28.03
CA ILE A 278 -2.80 7.06 -28.13
C ILE A 278 -2.27 7.23 -29.57
N GLY A 279 -3.04 6.81 -30.59
CA GLY A 279 -2.73 7.04 -31.99
C GLY A 279 -1.73 6.05 -32.60
N LEU A 280 -1.36 4.96 -31.92
CA LEU A 280 -0.47 3.93 -32.49
C LEU A 280 -1.11 3.14 -33.63
N GLY A 281 -2.45 3.00 -33.63
CA GLY A 281 -3.22 2.29 -34.66
C GLY A 281 -3.49 3.12 -35.92
N ARG A 282 -3.25 4.44 -35.92
CA ARG A 282 -3.48 5.29 -37.10
C ARG A 282 -2.41 5.03 -38.15
N ARG A 283 -2.84 4.61 -39.33
CA ARG A 283 -1.99 4.64 -40.54
C ARG A 283 -2.03 6.07 -41.08
N TYR A 284 -0.91 6.78 -40.99
CA TYR A 284 -0.68 7.99 -41.78
C TYR A 284 -0.12 7.56 -43.14
#